data_fc90b8fd257803c2407044011ef77e98
#
_entry.id   fc90b8fd257803c2407044011ef77e98
#
_cell.length_a   1.000
_cell.length_b   1.000
_cell.length_c   1.000
_cell.angle_alpha   90.00
_cell.angle_beta   90.00
_cell.angle_gamma   90.00
#
_symmetry.space_group_name_H-M   'P 1'
#
loop_
_entity.id
_entity.type
_entity.pdbx_description
1 polymer ?
#
loop_
_entity_poly.entity_id
_entity_poly.type
_entity_poly.pdbx_seq_one_letter_code
_entity_poly.pdbx_strand_id
1 'polypeptide(L)'
;MALAGSPGGAGWTWRPVARDALLARAFHSCTELRGRFYLVGGLPAGGATAPSGDTVVFDPAGGQAVRLGARGGPRRSHHDAAPVGGRWLCVVGGWDGSRRVATVAALDTERGAWEAWSAAPGSRPPAGLSSHTCTPVSDRELRVAGREGGTRTQRRYGSVYTLRLDPGARTYSYKEEGCHTASRSGHCAALLQTPGPRPGHQLLLFGGCNSAEPEVAGHWSHGKLGEEPPAAPHLREQLARLVSTGQGSRQGPRGLRHHSCSVVGPFAVLFGGETLTRARDTICNDLYIYDTRLLLRGSTSPAQTKG
;
A
#
# COMPACT_ATOMS: atom_id res chain seq x y z
N MET A 1 -2.45 0.69 26.28
CA MET A 1 -2.30 -0.52 27.10
C MET A 1 -1.04 -1.21 26.62
N ALA A 2 -0.01 -1.32 27.46
CA ALA A 2 1.23 -1.99 27.11
C ALA A 2 0.99 -3.50 27.18
N LEU A 3 1.41 -4.24 26.18
CA LEU A 3 1.44 -5.69 26.21
C LEU A 3 2.43 -6.10 27.31
N ALA A 4 1.94 -6.83 28.31
CA ALA A 4 2.76 -7.37 29.38
C ALA A 4 3.77 -8.36 28.76
N GLY A 5 5.06 -8.01 28.82
CA GLY A 5 6.15 -8.83 28.30
C GLY A 5 6.32 -10.07 29.13
N SER A 6 6.42 -11.23 28.50
CA SER A 6 6.95 -12.44 29.09
C SER A 6 8.45 -12.26 29.39
N PRO A 7 8.98 -12.71 30.52
CA PRO A 7 10.39 -12.54 30.85
C PRO A 7 11.25 -13.46 29.99
N GLY A 8 12.14 -12.89 29.18
CA GLY A 8 13.22 -13.63 28.52
C GLY A 8 13.38 -13.48 27.00
N GLY A 9 12.52 -12.75 26.28
CA GLY A 9 12.69 -12.45 24.87
C GLY A 9 13.08 -11.00 24.63
N ALA A 10 13.89 -10.69 23.63
CA ALA A 10 14.10 -9.34 23.15
C ALA A 10 12.74 -8.80 22.67
N GLY A 11 12.01 -8.15 23.58
CA GLY A 11 10.67 -7.65 23.33
C GLY A 11 10.73 -6.53 22.29
N TRP A 12 9.84 -6.59 21.31
CA TRP A 12 9.59 -5.49 20.40
C TRP A 12 9.03 -4.30 21.21
N THR A 13 9.73 -3.19 21.17
CA THR A 13 9.27 -1.96 21.84
C THR A 13 8.91 -0.92 20.79
N TRP A 14 7.70 -0.36 20.93
CA TRP A 14 7.27 0.79 20.15
C TRP A 14 7.81 2.06 20.81
N ARG A 15 8.62 2.80 20.06
CA ARG A 15 9.10 4.11 20.50
C ARG A 15 8.56 5.19 19.58
N PRO A 16 7.81 6.18 20.10
CA PRO A 16 7.46 7.35 19.30
C PRO A 16 8.73 8.13 18.99
N VAL A 17 9.00 8.36 17.71
CA VAL A 17 10.20 9.09 17.25
C VAL A 17 9.90 10.55 16.96
N ALA A 18 8.64 10.91 16.68
CA ALA A 18 8.22 12.28 16.45
C ALA A 18 6.75 12.48 16.84
N ARG A 19 6.43 13.68 17.31
CA ARG A 19 5.08 14.21 17.46
C ARG A 19 5.06 15.61 16.88
N ASP A 20 4.36 15.80 15.76
CA ASP A 20 4.24 17.09 15.11
C ASP A 20 2.83 17.25 14.54
N ALA A 21 2.27 18.45 14.62
CA ALA A 21 0.97 18.75 14.05
C ALA A 21 0.91 18.53 12.53
N LEU A 22 2.05 18.67 11.83
CA LEU A 22 2.16 18.37 10.40
C LEU A 22 1.92 16.89 10.07
N LEU A 23 2.13 15.99 11.04
CA LEU A 23 1.92 14.56 10.87
C LEU A 23 0.47 14.14 11.16
N ALA A 24 -0.33 15.02 11.79
CA ALA A 24 -1.72 14.74 12.17
C ALA A 24 -2.66 14.81 10.97
N ARG A 25 -2.73 13.72 10.19
CA ARG A 25 -3.56 13.58 8.99
C ARG A 25 -4.00 12.14 8.75
N ALA A 26 -5.10 11.97 8.03
CA ALA A 26 -5.63 10.68 7.61
C ALA A 26 -5.69 10.59 6.09
N PHE A 27 -5.72 9.37 5.53
CA PHE A 27 -5.86 9.11 4.10
C PHE A 27 -4.79 9.76 3.21
N HIS A 28 -3.61 9.96 3.80
CA HIS A 28 -2.39 10.41 3.11
C HIS A 28 -1.58 9.21 2.63
N SER A 29 -0.62 9.44 1.78
CA SER A 29 0.46 8.48 1.51
C SER A 29 1.69 8.82 2.34
N CYS A 30 2.44 7.78 2.72
CA CYS A 30 3.75 7.92 3.36
C CYS A 30 4.72 6.99 2.61
N THR A 31 5.66 7.59 1.91
CA THR A 31 6.59 6.86 1.02
C THR A 31 8.02 7.17 1.40
N GLU A 32 8.82 6.13 1.59
CA GLU A 32 10.26 6.26 1.76
C GLU A 32 10.91 6.49 0.39
N LEU A 33 11.81 7.47 0.32
CA LEU A 33 12.67 7.72 -0.82
C LEU A 33 13.98 8.37 -0.37
N ARG A 34 15.11 7.71 -0.65
CA ARG A 34 16.46 8.17 -0.30
C ARG A 34 16.64 8.47 1.20
N GLY A 35 16.12 7.59 2.06
CA GLY A 35 16.25 7.69 3.51
C GLY A 35 15.34 8.72 4.17
N ARG A 36 14.42 9.33 3.44
CA ARG A 36 13.42 10.27 3.95
C ARG A 36 12.02 9.77 3.70
N PHE A 37 11.10 10.12 4.59
CA PHE A 37 9.69 9.81 4.43
C PHE A 37 8.93 11.04 3.92
N TYR A 38 8.19 10.85 2.84
CA TYR A 38 7.35 11.87 2.23
C TYR A 38 5.88 11.57 2.51
N LEU A 39 5.24 12.43 3.29
CA LEU A 39 3.81 12.38 3.56
C LEU A 39 3.11 13.37 2.64
N VAL A 40 2.21 12.89 1.79
CA VAL A 40 1.54 13.74 0.80
C VAL A 40 0.03 13.76 1.04
N GLY A 41 -0.54 14.95 1.01
CA GLY A 41 -1.98 15.14 1.01
C GLY A 41 -2.68 14.65 2.28
N GLY A 42 -3.80 13.96 2.08
CA GLY A 42 -4.68 13.51 3.15
C GLY A 42 -5.61 14.59 3.68
N LEU A 43 -6.36 14.25 4.71
CA LEU A 43 -7.24 15.15 5.45
C LEU A 43 -6.52 15.56 6.74
N PRO A 44 -6.21 16.85 6.94
CA PRO A 44 -5.61 17.33 8.18
C PRO A 44 -6.56 17.12 9.37
N ALA A 45 -5.99 17.04 10.58
CA ALA A 45 -6.76 17.00 11.83
C ALA A 45 -7.65 18.26 11.96
N GLY A 46 -8.68 18.17 12.81
CA GLY A 46 -9.59 19.30 13.06
C GLY A 46 -10.85 19.31 12.21
N GLY A 47 -11.25 18.17 11.61
CA GLY A 47 -12.51 18.04 10.86
C GLY A 47 -12.47 18.59 9.43
N ALA A 48 -11.27 18.74 8.88
CA ALA A 48 -11.13 19.17 7.49
C ALA A 48 -11.75 18.15 6.51
N THR A 49 -12.61 18.63 5.63
CA THR A 49 -13.28 17.81 4.59
C THR A 49 -12.58 17.88 3.23
N ALA A 50 -11.73 18.89 3.03
CA ALA A 50 -11.00 19.09 1.79
C ALA A 50 -9.57 18.49 1.90
N PRO A 51 -9.10 17.79 0.85
CA PRO A 51 -7.75 17.27 0.82
C PRO A 51 -6.70 18.37 0.87
N SER A 52 -5.66 18.16 1.68
CA SER A 52 -4.48 19.03 1.70
C SER A 52 -3.65 18.87 0.42
N GLY A 53 -3.00 19.95 0.01
CA GLY A 53 -1.93 19.92 -1.01
C GLY A 53 -0.52 19.89 -0.41
N ASP A 54 -0.42 19.72 0.90
CA ASP A 54 0.88 19.72 1.59
C ASP A 54 1.68 18.46 1.29
N THR A 55 2.98 18.66 1.18
CA THR A 55 3.99 17.62 1.26
C THR A 55 4.82 17.85 2.51
N VAL A 56 4.87 16.87 3.38
CA VAL A 56 5.70 16.90 4.58
C VAL A 56 6.82 15.90 4.42
N VAL A 57 8.04 16.33 4.67
CA VAL A 57 9.22 15.47 4.68
C VAL A 57 9.62 15.22 6.12
N PHE A 58 9.71 13.96 6.49
CA PHE A 58 10.26 13.53 7.77
C PHE A 58 11.64 12.92 7.54
N ASP A 59 12.64 13.49 8.21
CA ASP A 59 14.01 12.96 8.23
C ASP A 59 14.20 12.18 9.54
N PRO A 60 14.34 10.83 9.48
CA PRO A 60 14.51 10.03 10.68
C PRO A 60 15.82 10.32 11.42
N ALA A 61 16.86 10.79 10.73
CA ALA A 61 18.14 11.11 11.36
C ALA A 61 18.04 12.37 12.24
N GLY A 62 17.31 13.39 11.77
CA GLY A 62 17.07 14.63 12.50
C GLY A 62 15.84 14.59 13.41
N GLY A 63 14.97 13.60 13.25
CA GLY A 63 13.71 13.49 14.00
C GLY A 63 12.71 14.62 13.74
N GLN A 64 12.86 15.33 12.64
CA GLN A 64 12.08 16.53 12.31
C GLN A 64 11.16 16.31 11.12
N ALA A 65 9.93 16.83 11.24
CA ALA A 65 8.98 16.95 10.14
C ALA A 65 8.98 18.38 9.61
N VAL A 66 9.17 18.54 8.31
CA VAL A 66 9.22 19.85 7.66
C VAL A 66 8.26 19.88 6.48
N ARG A 67 7.46 20.93 6.37
CA ARG A 67 6.64 21.16 5.18
C ARG A 67 7.55 21.52 4.02
N LEU A 68 7.51 20.73 2.97
CA LEU A 68 8.22 21.03 1.74
C LEU A 68 7.53 22.23 1.05
N GLY A 69 8.30 23.27 0.76
CA GLY A 69 7.81 24.46 0.04
C GLY A 69 7.53 24.23 -1.45
N ALA A 70 7.32 22.99 -1.87
CA ALA A 70 7.03 22.62 -3.25
C ALA A 70 5.68 23.21 -3.71
N ARG A 71 5.72 24.00 -4.78
CA ARG A 71 4.52 24.57 -5.39
C ARG A 71 3.81 23.51 -6.24
N GLY A 72 2.47 23.62 -6.32
CA GLY A 72 1.68 22.79 -7.23
C GLY A 72 1.42 21.38 -6.74
N GLY A 73 1.59 21.09 -5.46
CA GLY A 73 1.31 19.79 -4.88
C GLY A 73 -0.15 19.36 -5.11
N PRO A 74 -0.40 18.07 -5.43
CA PRO A 74 -1.74 17.59 -5.71
C PRO A 74 -2.56 17.57 -4.42
N ARG A 75 -3.73 18.21 -4.46
CA ARG A 75 -4.72 18.07 -3.38
C ARG A 75 -5.38 16.70 -3.51
N ARG A 76 -5.02 15.76 -2.68
CA ARG A 76 -5.50 14.37 -2.74
C ARG A 76 -5.68 13.77 -1.35
N SER A 77 -6.71 12.95 -1.24
CA SER A 77 -6.86 11.97 -0.16
C SER A 77 -7.23 10.61 -0.76
N HIS A 78 -7.07 9.53 -0.02
CA HIS A 78 -7.35 8.16 -0.48
C HIS A 78 -6.60 7.79 -1.78
N HIS A 79 -5.50 8.47 -2.06
CA HIS A 79 -4.55 8.15 -3.12
C HIS A 79 -3.53 7.14 -2.60
N ASP A 80 -2.74 6.61 -3.51
CA ASP A 80 -1.50 5.91 -3.16
C ASP A 80 -0.31 6.57 -3.85
N ALA A 81 0.90 6.29 -3.38
CA ALA A 81 2.12 6.86 -3.94
C ALA A 81 3.25 5.84 -3.94
N ALA A 82 4.12 5.97 -4.93
CA ALA A 82 5.28 5.10 -5.08
C ALA A 82 6.52 5.87 -5.55
N PRO A 83 7.73 5.43 -5.14
CA PRO A 83 8.98 5.94 -5.68
C PRO A 83 9.19 5.42 -7.09
N VAL A 84 9.77 6.23 -7.97
CA VAL A 84 10.05 5.89 -9.37
C VAL A 84 11.44 6.37 -9.74
N GLY A 85 12.28 5.46 -10.25
CA GLY A 85 13.62 5.75 -10.72
C GLY A 85 14.52 6.41 -9.66
N GLY A 86 14.28 6.14 -8.39
CA GLY A 86 15.06 6.68 -7.27
C GLY A 86 15.06 8.23 -7.12
N ARG A 87 14.25 8.94 -7.91
CA ARG A 87 14.18 10.42 -7.92
C ARG A 87 12.76 10.95 -7.74
N TRP A 88 11.80 10.30 -8.37
CA TRP A 88 10.43 10.79 -8.43
C TRP A 88 9.56 10.12 -7.38
N LEU A 89 8.72 10.91 -6.72
CA LEU A 89 7.61 10.41 -5.92
C LEU A 89 6.32 10.63 -6.71
N CYS A 90 5.74 9.54 -7.19
CA CYS A 90 4.53 9.57 -8.01
C CYS A 90 3.28 9.34 -7.15
N VAL A 91 2.39 10.31 -7.11
CA VAL A 91 1.05 10.23 -6.50
C VAL A 91 0.05 9.81 -7.57
N VAL A 92 -0.68 8.76 -7.30
CA VAL A 92 -1.60 8.13 -8.24
C VAL A 92 -3.02 8.21 -7.71
N GLY A 93 -3.92 8.76 -8.51
CA GLY A 93 -5.35 8.78 -8.21
C GLY A 93 -5.76 9.59 -6.97
N GLY A 94 -6.78 9.11 -6.28
CA GLY A 94 -7.35 9.68 -5.07
C GLY A 94 -8.58 10.55 -5.31
N TRP A 95 -9.07 11.13 -4.22
CA TRP A 95 -10.14 12.12 -4.17
C TRP A 95 -9.55 13.53 -4.20
N ASP A 96 -9.95 14.37 -5.12
CA ASP A 96 -9.42 15.73 -5.31
C ASP A 96 -10.23 16.84 -4.60
N GLY A 97 -11.23 16.45 -3.84
CA GLY A 97 -12.18 17.35 -3.18
C GLY A 97 -13.53 17.40 -3.89
N SER A 98 -13.62 16.96 -5.14
CA SER A 98 -14.86 16.96 -5.93
C SER A 98 -15.16 15.63 -6.60
N ARG A 99 -14.14 14.87 -6.98
CA ARG A 99 -14.25 13.59 -7.70
C ARG A 99 -13.06 12.68 -7.47
N ARG A 100 -13.24 11.41 -7.78
CA ARG A 100 -12.14 10.45 -7.87
C ARG A 100 -11.44 10.62 -9.21
N VAL A 101 -10.12 10.64 -9.19
CA VAL A 101 -9.28 10.79 -10.38
C VAL A 101 -8.36 9.58 -10.57
N ALA A 102 -7.81 9.44 -11.77
CA ALA A 102 -6.79 8.44 -12.07
C ALA A 102 -5.51 9.09 -12.64
N THR A 103 -5.35 10.37 -12.42
CA THR A 103 -4.18 11.15 -12.86
C THR A 103 -2.96 10.86 -12.00
N VAL A 104 -1.78 11.10 -12.56
CA VAL A 104 -0.49 10.99 -11.88
C VAL A 104 0.10 12.39 -11.73
N ALA A 105 0.52 12.71 -10.51
CA ALA A 105 1.36 13.87 -10.21
C ALA A 105 2.69 13.37 -9.62
N ALA A 106 3.80 13.94 -10.05
CA ALA A 106 5.12 13.51 -9.63
C ALA A 106 5.91 14.66 -8.99
N LEU A 107 6.47 14.41 -7.83
CA LEU A 107 7.44 15.31 -7.18
C LEU A 107 8.83 14.93 -7.66
N ASP A 108 9.51 15.89 -8.28
CA ASP A 108 10.95 15.82 -8.45
C ASP A 108 11.63 16.13 -7.11
N THR A 109 12.14 15.12 -6.44
CA THR A 109 12.74 15.29 -5.10
C THR A 109 14.09 16.01 -5.12
N GLU A 110 14.72 16.12 -6.27
CA GLU A 110 15.96 16.89 -6.44
C GLU A 110 15.66 18.39 -6.61
N ARG A 111 14.60 18.73 -7.33
CA ARG A 111 14.19 20.12 -7.56
C ARG A 111 13.21 20.64 -6.51
N GLY A 112 12.58 19.75 -5.75
CA GLY A 112 11.51 20.10 -4.81
C GLY A 112 10.27 20.67 -5.51
N ALA A 113 9.94 20.20 -6.72
CA ALA A 113 8.86 20.73 -7.53
C ALA A 113 7.90 19.62 -7.99
N TRP A 114 6.60 19.92 -7.95
CA TRP A 114 5.56 19.05 -8.46
C TRP A 114 5.29 19.28 -9.94
N GLU A 115 5.08 18.20 -10.67
CA GLU A 115 4.71 18.20 -12.08
C GLU A 115 3.48 17.29 -12.28
N ALA A 116 2.51 17.76 -13.07
CA ALA A 116 1.42 16.91 -13.53
C ALA A 116 1.86 16.16 -14.78
N TRP A 117 1.88 14.85 -14.72
CA TRP A 117 2.21 14.02 -15.88
C TRP A 117 0.98 13.76 -16.73
N SER A 118 1.17 13.62 -18.04
CA SER A 118 0.10 13.41 -18.99
C SER A 118 -0.12 11.94 -19.31
N ALA A 119 -1.35 11.56 -19.63
CA ALA A 119 -1.60 10.21 -20.14
C ALA A 119 -0.97 10.06 -21.53
N ALA A 120 -0.19 8.98 -21.71
CA ALA A 120 0.37 8.65 -23.01
C ALA A 120 -0.74 8.31 -24.02
N PRO A 121 -0.50 8.50 -25.34
CA PRO A 121 -1.44 8.07 -26.38
C PRO A 121 -1.80 6.58 -26.20
N GLY A 122 -3.08 6.25 -26.34
CA GLY A 122 -3.59 4.89 -26.15
C GLY A 122 -3.74 4.43 -24.71
N SER A 123 -3.36 5.23 -23.73
CA SER A 123 -3.62 4.96 -22.31
C SER A 123 -5.13 4.86 -22.03
N ARG A 124 -5.53 3.86 -21.23
CA ARG A 124 -6.92 3.66 -20.82
C ARG A 124 -7.04 3.73 -19.30
N PRO A 125 -7.00 4.93 -18.71
CA PRO A 125 -7.13 5.08 -17.26
C PRO A 125 -8.53 4.65 -16.81
N PRO A 126 -8.66 4.10 -15.59
CA PRO A 126 -9.97 3.87 -14.97
C PRO A 126 -10.70 5.20 -14.76
N ALA A 127 -12.03 5.14 -14.66
CA ALA A 127 -12.87 6.35 -14.46
C ALA A 127 -12.55 7.11 -13.16
N GLY A 128 -11.97 6.42 -12.17
CA GLY A 128 -11.47 6.98 -10.91
C GLY A 128 -10.81 5.92 -10.07
N LEU A 129 -9.85 6.35 -9.28
CA LEU A 129 -9.11 5.51 -8.32
C LEU A 129 -9.18 6.16 -6.94
N SER A 130 -9.64 5.42 -5.94
CA SER A 130 -9.65 5.83 -4.54
C SER A 130 -9.52 4.60 -3.66
N SER A 131 -8.76 4.69 -2.58
CA SER A 131 -8.51 3.57 -1.65
C SER A 131 -8.03 2.29 -2.35
N HIS A 132 -7.27 2.46 -3.42
CA HIS A 132 -6.56 1.44 -4.20
C HIS A 132 -5.15 1.26 -3.66
N THR A 133 -4.41 0.31 -4.20
CA THR A 133 -2.98 0.12 -3.92
C THR A 133 -2.16 0.25 -5.19
N CYS A 134 -0.98 0.86 -5.08
CA CYS A 134 0.03 0.98 -6.12
C CYS A 134 1.30 0.27 -5.66
N THR A 135 1.53 -0.95 -6.10
CA THR A 135 2.68 -1.75 -5.71
C THR A 135 3.76 -1.67 -6.79
N PRO A 136 4.98 -1.15 -6.49
CA PRO A 136 6.09 -1.17 -7.43
C PRO A 136 6.46 -2.60 -7.83
N VAL A 137 6.63 -2.82 -9.12
CA VAL A 137 7.10 -4.10 -9.68
C VAL A 137 8.41 -3.92 -10.45
N SER A 138 8.74 -2.69 -10.80
CA SER A 138 10.03 -2.24 -11.31
C SER A 138 10.17 -0.74 -11.09
N ASP A 139 11.31 -0.18 -11.46
CA ASP A 139 11.59 1.27 -11.36
C ASP A 139 10.59 2.17 -12.10
N ARG A 140 9.81 1.62 -13.02
CA ARG A 140 8.90 2.37 -13.88
C ARG A 140 7.52 1.73 -14.05
N GLU A 141 7.26 0.65 -13.33
CA GLU A 141 6.00 -0.08 -13.44
C GLU A 141 5.39 -0.35 -12.07
N LEU A 142 4.12 0.01 -11.92
CA LEU A 142 3.33 -0.25 -10.73
C LEU A 142 2.18 -1.19 -11.06
N ARG A 143 1.83 -2.04 -10.11
CA ARG A 143 0.60 -2.80 -10.15
C ARG A 143 -0.46 -2.06 -9.32
N VAL A 144 -1.55 -1.64 -9.99
CA VAL A 144 -2.66 -0.94 -9.36
C VAL A 144 -3.81 -1.92 -9.20
N ALA A 145 -4.27 -2.13 -7.96
CA ALA A 145 -5.28 -3.14 -7.67
C ALA A 145 -6.38 -2.62 -6.75
N GLY A 146 -7.59 -3.09 -6.99
CA GLY A 146 -8.80 -2.71 -6.25
C GLY A 146 -9.05 -1.22 -6.26
N ARG A 147 -10.26 -0.77 -6.01
CA ARG A 147 -10.56 0.66 -5.92
C ARG A 147 -12.01 0.91 -5.52
N GLU A 148 -12.28 2.06 -4.93
CA GLU A 148 -13.52 2.76 -5.13
C GLU A 148 -13.45 3.48 -6.46
N GLY A 149 -14.41 3.24 -7.33
CA GLY A 149 -14.38 3.75 -8.68
C GLY A 149 -15.65 4.49 -9.05
N GLY A 150 -15.63 4.97 -10.30
CA GLY A 150 -16.59 5.96 -10.74
C GLY A 150 -16.28 7.35 -10.17
N THR A 151 -16.72 8.40 -10.82
CA THR A 151 -16.35 9.77 -10.47
C THR A 151 -16.86 10.16 -9.09
N ARG A 152 -18.09 9.73 -8.73
CA ARG A 152 -18.77 10.09 -7.48
C ARG A 152 -19.41 8.92 -6.74
N THR A 153 -19.46 7.74 -7.34
CA THR A 153 -20.07 6.54 -6.74
C THR A 153 -19.07 5.81 -5.86
N GLN A 154 -19.55 5.20 -4.77
CA GLN A 154 -18.73 4.37 -3.89
C GLN A 154 -18.68 2.89 -4.32
N ARG A 155 -18.96 2.61 -5.60
CA ARG A 155 -18.86 1.24 -6.11
C ARG A 155 -17.42 0.77 -6.07
N ARG A 156 -17.21 -0.45 -5.60
CA ARG A 156 -15.89 -1.07 -5.52
C ARG A 156 -15.67 -1.99 -6.69
N TYR A 157 -14.42 -2.10 -7.12
CA TYR A 157 -14.01 -2.88 -8.28
C TYR A 157 -12.79 -3.74 -7.92
N GLY A 158 -12.68 -4.88 -8.58
CA GLY A 158 -11.55 -5.80 -8.48
C GLY A 158 -10.60 -5.76 -9.66
N SER A 159 -10.71 -4.75 -10.53
CA SER A 159 -9.82 -4.61 -11.69
C SER A 159 -8.36 -4.42 -11.25
N VAL A 160 -7.46 -5.01 -12.01
CA VAL A 160 -6.01 -4.86 -11.85
C VAL A 160 -5.45 -4.18 -13.09
N TYR A 161 -4.61 -3.19 -12.87
CA TYR A 161 -3.94 -2.44 -13.94
C TYR A 161 -2.44 -2.52 -13.80
N THR A 162 -1.74 -2.53 -14.93
CA THR A 162 -0.35 -2.12 -15.02
C THR A 162 -0.32 -0.63 -15.31
N LEU A 163 0.34 0.12 -14.45
CA LEU A 163 0.64 1.54 -14.64
C LEU A 163 2.13 1.68 -14.96
N ARG A 164 2.43 2.08 -16.20
CA ARG A 164 3.80 2.40 -16.63
C ARG A 164 4.02 3.90 -16.53
N LEU A 165 5.19 4.27 -16.04
CA LEU A 165 5.60 5.63 -15.78
C LEU A 165 6.86 5.94 -16.60
N ASP A 166 6.84 7.02 -17.36
CA ASP A 166 7.99 7.50 -18.12
C ASP A 166 8.45 8.87 -17.60
N PRO A 167 9.47 8.90 -16.72
CA PRO A 167 10.01 10.14 -16.21
C PRO A 167 10.65 11.03 -17.29
N GLY A 168 11.16 10.45 -18.37
CA GLY A 168 11.77 11.22 -19.46
C GLY A 168 10.72 12.00 -20.26
N ALA A 169 9.65 11.33 -20.63
CA ALA A 169 8.53 11.95 -21.35
C ALA A 169 7.51 12.64 -20.44
N ARG A 170 7.58 12.44 -19.12
CA ARG A 170 6.58 12.89 -18.13
C ARG A 170 5.18 12.40 -18.45
N THR A 171 5.10 11.14 -18.83
CA THR A 171 3.85 10.49 -19.20
C THR A 171 3.61 9.23 -18.41
N TYR A 172 2.36 8.80 -18.39
CA TYR A 172 1.93 7.53 -17.82
C TYR A 172 0.96 6.81 -18.73
N SER A 173 0.94 5.47 -18.64
CA SER A 173 -0.02 4.66 -19.37
C SER A 173 -0.61 3.57 -18.49
N TYR A 174 -1.94 3.45 -18.52
CA TYR A 174 -2.68 2.36 -17.90
C TYR A 174 -2.99 1.28 -18.93
N LYS A 175 -2.79 0.04 -18.51
CA LYS A 175 -3.26 -1.15 -19.20
C LYS A 175 -4.05 -2.00 -18.20
N GLU A 176 -5.31 -2.28 -18.49
CA GLU A 176 -6.10 -3.21 -17.69
C GLU A 176 -5.60 -4.63 -17.96
N GLU A 177 -5.39 -5.38 -16.88
CA GLU A 177 -4.99 -6.78 -16.97
C GLU A 177 -6.23 -7.67 -17.13
N GLY A 178 -6.07 -8.83 -17.77
CA GLY A 178 -7.15 -9.79 -17.94
C GLY A 178 -7.54 -10.56 -16.67
N CYS A 179 -7.06 -10.11 -15.50
CA CYS A 179 -7.35 -10.71 -14.20
C CYS A 179 -8.08 -9.73 -13.28
N HIS A 180 -8.93 -10.29 -12.42
CA HIS A 180 -9.70 -9.53 -11.44
C HIS A 180 -9.56 -10.16 -10.06
N THR A 181 -9.52 -9.31 -9.04
CA THR A 181 -9.69 -9.73 -7.64
C THR A 181 -11.16 -9.67 -7.25
N ALA A 182 -11.50 -10.13 -6.06
CA ALA A 182 -12.76 -9.71 -5.44
C ALA A 182 -12.80 -8.18 -5.33
N SER A 183 -13.95 -7.56 -5.63
CA SER A 183 -14.13 -6.11 -5.56
C SER A 183 -13.79 -5.59 -4.17
N ARG A 184 -12.82 -4.70 -4.07
CA ARG A 184 -12.31 -4.20 -2.77
C ARG A 184 -11.73 -2.80 -2.84
N SER A 185 -11.74 -2.12 -1.70
CA SER A 185 -11.03 -0.87 -1.44
C SER A 185 -10.52 -0.82 0.00
N GLY A 186 -9.53 0.00 0.31
CA GLY A 186 -8.96 0.10 1.66
C GLY A 186 -8.25 -1.18 2.11
N HIS A 187 -7.84 -2.02 1.17
CA HIS A 187 -6.98 -3.17 1.37
C HIS A 187 -5.51 -2.74 1.41
N CYS A 188 -4.64 -3.64 1.76
CA CYS A 188 -3.20 -3.47 1.54
C CYS A 188 -2.69 -4.44 0.47
N ALA A 189 -1.55 -4.11 -0.11
CA ALA A 189 -0.87 -4.94 -1.10
C ALA A 189 0.63 -5.02 -0.81
N ALA A 190 1.21 -6.14 -1.18
CA ALA A 190 2.65 -6.35 -1.07
C ALA A 190 3.14 -7.30 -2.16
N LEU A 191 4.38 -7.09 -2.59
CA LEU A 191 5.04 -7.96 -3.55
C LEU A 191 5.74 -9.10 -2.82
N LEU A 192 5.47 -10.33 -3.20
CA LEU A 192 6.10 -11.53 -2.66
C LEU A 192 7.05 -12.13 -3.68
N GLN A 193 8.25 -12.51 -3.22
CA GLN A 193 9.16 -13.32 -4.02
C GLN A 193 8.74 -14.78 -4.03
N THR A 194 8.66 -15.40 -5.20
CA THR A 194 8.42 -16.83 -5.32
C THR A 194 9.76 -17.57 -5.39
N PRO A 195 10.05 -18.49 -4.45
CA PRO A 195 11.23 -19.32 -4.54
C PRO A 195 11.12 -20.34 -5.69
N GLY A 196 12.22 -20.70 -6.31
CA GLY A 196 12.27 -21.75 -7.29
C GLY A 196 13.31 -21.51 -8.39
N PRO A 197 13.44 -22.45 -9.35
CA PRO A 197 14.40 -22.35 -10.44
C PRO A 197 14.09 -21.23 -11.45
N ARG A 198 12.88 -20.69 -11.39
CA ARG A 198 12.47 -19.48 -12.10
C ARG A 198 11.87 -18.53 -11.06
N PRO A 199 12.70 -17.67 -10.46
CA PRO A 199 12.22 -16.69 -9.51
C PRO A 199 11.19 -15.79 -10.19
N GLY A 200 10.18 -15.42 -9.42
CA GLY A 200 9.10 -14.58 -9.88
C GLY A 200 8.49 -13.84 -8.69
N HIS A 201 7.56 -12.96 -8.97
CA HIS A 201 6.87 -12.22 -7.93
C HIS A 201 5.37 -12.49 -7.97
N GLN A 202 4.75 -12.48 -6.81
CA GLN A 202 3.29 -12.52 -6.67
C GLN A 202 2.82 -11.27 -5.93
N LEU A 203 1.74 -10.69 -6.40
CA LEU A 203 1.06 -9.63 -5.69
C LEU A 203 0.11 -10.24 -4.66
N LEU A 204 0.40 -10.00 -3.38
CA LEU A 204 -0.49 -10.32 -2.28
C LEU A 204 -1.41 -9.13 -2.01
N LEU A 205 -2.71 -9.36 -1.97
CA LEU A 205 -3.71 -8.39 -1.51
C LEU A 205 -4.39 -8.95 -0.26
N PHE A 206 -4.52 -8.12 0.77
CA PHE A 206 -5.15 -8.53 2.01
C PHE A 206 -6.22 -7.53 2.47
N GLY A 207 -7.38 -8.07 2.88
CA GLY A 207 -8.46 -7.31 3.49
C GLY A 207 -9.18 -6.33 2.57
N GLY A 208 -9.58 -5.20 3.12
CA GLY A 208 -10.39 -4.17 2.51
C GLY A 208 -11.88 -4.36 2.68
N CYS A 209 -12.67 -3.53 2.03
CA CYS A 209 -14.12 -3.63 1.97
C CYS A 209 -14.60 -3.97 0.56
N ASN A 210 -15.71 -4.67 0.44
CA ASN A 210 -16.44 -4.86 -0.83
C ASN A 210 -17.84 -4.22 -0.77
N SER A 211 -18.62 -4.37 -1.84
CA SER A 211 -19.96 -3.77 -1.92
C SER A 211 -21.04 -4.60 -1.24
N ALA A 212 -20.80 -5.90 -1.04
CA ALA A 212 -21.76 -6.83 -0.43
C ALA A 212 -21.45 -7.05 1.07
N GLU A 213 -20.15 -7.12 1.39
CA GLU A 213 -19.65 -7.30 2.75
C GLU A 213 -18.74 -6.15 3.12
N PRO A 214 -18.83 -5.58 4.33
CA PRO A 214 -18.04 -4.42 4.71
C PRO A 214 -16.53 -4.71 4.70
N GLU A 215 -16.11 -5.92 5.11
CA GLU A 215 -14.71 -6.33 5.12
C GLU A 215 -14.49 -7.62 4.33
N VAL A 216 -13.36 -7.72 3.68
CA VAL A 216 -12.90 -8.92 2.97
C VAL A 216 -11.86 -9.64 3.80
N ALA A 217 -12.19 -10.85 4.24
CA ALA A 217 -11.21 -11.74 4.87
C ALA A 217 -10.37 -12.46 3.80
N GLY A 218 -9.14 -12.82 4.16
CA GLY A 218 -8.24 -13.58 3.32
C GLY A 218 -7.41 -12.75 2.35
N HIS A 219 -6.76 -13.45 1.44
CA HIS A 219 -5.79 -12.90 0.52
C HIS A 219 -6.10 -13.29 -0.93
N TRP A 220 -5.53 -12.54 -1.84
CA TRP A 220 -5.48 -12.84 -3.25
C TRP A 220 -4.06 -12.66 -3.75
N SER A 221 -3.58 -13.55 -4.62
CA SER A 221 -2.25 -13.47 -5.20
C SER A 221 -2.31 -13.54 -6.73
N HIS A 222 -1.44 -12.80 -7.37
CA HIS A 222 -1.30 -12.79 -8.84
C HIS A 222 0.17 -12.95 -9.25
N GLY A 223 0.41 -13.77 -10.25
CA GLY A 223 1.71 -14.30 -10.63
C GLY A 223 2.72 -13.32 -11.27
N LYS A 224 3.84 -13.84 -11.58
CA LYS A 224 5.17 -13.41 -12.05
C LYS A 224 5.38 -11.93 -12.40
N LEU A 225 6.19 -11.26 -11.59
CA LEU A 225 6.67 -9.89 -11.73
C LEU A 225 8.20 -9.86 -11.45
N GLY A 226 8.92 -8.88 -11.98
CA GLY A 226 10.40 -8.75 -11.98
C GLY A 226 11.13 -8.79 -10.61
N GLU A 227 12.41 -8.55 -10.54
CA GLU A 227 13.26 -8.71 -9.35
C GLU A 227 13.15 -7.57 -8.32
N GLU A 228 13.22 -7.91 -7.01
CA GLU A 228 13.14 -6.99 -5.88
C GLU A 228 14.49 -6.91 -5.11
N PRO A 229 14.84 -5.78 -4.46
CA PRO A 229 16.04 -5.66 -3.66
C PRO A 229 16.01 -6.55 -2.40
N PRO A 230 17.15 -7.04 -1.91
CA PRO A 230 17.22 -7.98 -0.79
C PRO A 230 16.81 -7.35 0.55
N ALA A 231 15.89 -8.01 1.26
CA ALA A 231 15.49 -7.61 2.62
C ALA A 231 16.63 -7.81 3.64
N ALA A 232 16.68 -6.95 4.66
CA ALA A 232 17.69 -6.97 5.71
C ALA A 232 17.77 -8.36 6.42
N PRO A 233 18.90 -9.08 6.38
CA PRO A 233 18.98 -10.47 6.84
C PRO A 233 18.60 -10.67 8.32
N HIS A 234 19.02 -9.77 9.20
CA HIS A 234 18.75 -9.85 10.64
C HIS A 234 17.26 -9.76 11.00
N LEU A 235 16.49 -8.95 10.27
CA LEU A 235 15.06 -8.83 10.49
C LEU A 235 14.32 -10.10 10.07
N ARG A 236 14.75 -10.74 8.97
CA ARG A 236 14.20 -12.04 8.54
C ARG A 236 14.37 -13.12 9.60
N GLU A 237 15.55 -13.19 10.24
CA GLU A 237 15.81 -14.17 11.31
C GLU A 237 14.94 -13.92 12.55
N GLN A 238 14.76 -12.65 12.93
CA GLN A 238 13.90 -12.29 14.06
C GLN A 238 12.45 -12.67 13.80
N LEU A 239 11.91 -12.37 12.61
CA LEU A 239 10.56 -12.76 12.22
C LEU A 239 10.39 -14.27 12.15
N ALA A 240 11.39 -15.00 11.63
CA ALA A 240 11.38 -16.46 11.61
C ALA A 240 11.32 -17.07 13.03
N ARG A 241 12.05 -16.51 13.98
CA ARG A 241 11.98 -16.91 15.39
C ARG A 241 10.60 -16.68 15.99
N LEU A 242 10.01 -15.51 15.77
CA LEU A 242 8.65 -15.20 16.26
C LEU A 242 7.59 -16.16 15.71
N VAL A 243 7.66 -16.49 14.43
CA VAL A 243 6.74 -17.45 13.80
C VAL A 243 6.96 -18.87 14.34
N SER A 244 8.20 -19.28 14.61
CA SER A 244 8.51 -20.63 15.11
C SER A 244 8.17 -20.84 16.59
N THR A 245 8.18 -19.78 17.40
CA THR A 245 7.91 -19.83 18.85
C THR A 245 6.45 -19.50 19.19
N GLY A 246 5.72 -18.86 18.27
CA GLY A 246 4.32 -18.51 18.46
C GLY A 246 3.37 -19.70 18.25
N GLN A 247 2.29 -19.74 19.03
CA GLN A 247 1.17 -20.64 18.74
C GLN A 247 0.43 -20.11 17.50
N GLY A 248 0.79 -20.61 16.32
CA GLY A 248 0.17 -20.24 15.08
C GLY A 248 -1.31 -20.67 15.03
N SER A 249 -2.21 -19.76 14.67
CA SER A 249 -3.58 -20.08 14.33
C SER A 249 -3.70 -20.28 12.82
N ARG A 250 -4.47 -21.28 12.38
CA ARG A 250 -4.88 -21.41 10.98
C ARG A 250 -5.90 -20.35 10.58
N GLN A 251 -6.52 -19.70 11.55
CA GLN A 251 -7.44 -18.60 11.34
C GLN A 251 -6.62 -17.29 11.34
N GLY A 252 -6.59 -16.63 10.18
CA GLY A 252 -6.04 -15.29 10.06
C GLY A 252 -6.88 -14.23 10.81
N PRO A 253 -6.49 -12.95 10.74
CA PRO A 253 -7.29 -11.87 11.30
C PRO A 253 -8.67 -11.85 10.66
N ARG A 254 -9.65 -11.31 11.38
CA ARG A 254 -10.95 -10.97 10.82
C ARG A 254 -10.77 -10.01 9.65
N GLY A 255 -11.82 -9.80 8.84
CA GLY A 255 -11.76 -8.81 7.77
C GLY A 255 -11.31 -7.46 8.30
N LEU A 256 -10.26 -6.90 7.71
CA LEU A 256 -9.66 -5.61 8.08
C LEU A 256 -9.67 -4.66 6.89
N ARG A 257 -9.89 -3.37 7.16
CA ARG A 257 -9.69 -2.29 6.19
C ARG A 257 -8.79 -1.20 6.80
N HIS A 258 -8.11 -0.43 5.95
CA HIS A 258 -7.19 0.65 6.35
C HIS A 258 -6.05 0.20 7.28
N HIS A 259 -5.69 -1.08 7.22
CA HIS A 259 -4.51 -1.64 7.87
C HIS A 259 -3.26 -1.41 7.01
N SER A 260 -2.10 -1.65 7.59
CA SER A 260 -0.84 -1.67 6.85
C SER A 260 -0.37 -3.10 6.61
N CYS A 261 0.38 -3.30 5.52
CA CYS A 261 1.08 -4.54 5.24
C CYS A 261 2.48 -4.23 4.72
N SER A 262 3.46 -4.89 5.29
CA SER A 262 4.85 -4.84 4.83
C SER A 262 5.38 -6.25 4.66
N VAL A 263 6.24 -6.45 3.65
CA VAL A 263 6.87 -7.76 3.42
C VAL A 263 8.35 -7.69 3.76
N VAL A 264 8.82 -8.68 4.51
CA VAL A 264 10.21 -8.84 4.88
C VAL A 264 10.62 -10.28 4.60
N GLY A 265 11.26 -10.51 3.47
CA GLY A 265 11.54 -11.87 2.99
C GLY A 265 10.25 -12.68 2.84
N PRO A 266 10.13 -13.88 3.45
CA PRO A 266 8.95 -14.72 3.31
C PRO A 266 7.81 -14.34 4.29
N PHE A 267 7.87 -13.21 4.96
CA PHE A 267 6.90 -12.82 5.97
C PHE A 267 6.14 -11.57 5.55
N ALA A 268 4.81 -11.65 5.54
CA ALA A 268 3.95 -10.49 5.46
C ALA A 268 3.53 -10.09 6.88
N VAL A 269 3.78 -8.83 7.23
CA VAL A 269 3.49 -8.24 8.54
C VAL A 269 2.33 -7.28 8.38
N LEU A 270 1.21 -7.57 9.04
CA LEU A 270 0.01 -6.76 9.00
C LEU A 270 -0.18 -6.07 10.36
N PHE A 271 -0.55 -4.81 10.34
CA PHE A 271 -0.75 -4.05 11.57
C PHE A 271 -1.98 -3.16 11.52
N GLY A 272 -2.74 -3.16 12.62
CA GLY A 272 -3.83 -2.24 12.89
C GLY A 272 -5.03 -2.40 11.97
N GLY A 273 -5.60 -1.28 11.55
CA GLY A 273 -6.82 -1.23 10.76
C GLY A 273 -8.08 -1.17 11.60
N GLU A 274 -9.19 -1.36 10.95
CA GLU A 274 -10.51 -1.39 11.58
C GLU A 274 -11.35 -2.55 11.04
N THR A 275 -12.23 -3.06 11.88
CA THR A 275 -13.23 -4.08 11.53
C THR A 275 -14.60 -3.65 11.97
N LEU A 276 -15.62 -3.97 11.19
CA LEU A 276 -17.02 -3.72 11.56
C LEU A 276 -17.52 -4.81 12.51
N THR A 277 -17.80 -4.45 13.74
CA THR A 277 -18.35 -5.35 14.74
C THR A 277 -19.71 -4.83 15.22
N ARG A 278 -20.79 -5.58 14.96
CA ARG A 278 -22.15 -5.25 15.40
C ARG A 278 -22.56 -3.79 15.11
N ALA A 279 -22.37 -3.34 13.88
CA ALA A 279 -22.65 -1.99 13.39
C ALA A 279 -21.75 -0.88 13.98
N ARG A 280 -20.61 -1.21 14.56
CA ARG A 280 -19.61 -0.25 15.01
C ARG A 280 -18.25 -0.60 14.40
N ASP A 281 -17.56 0.42 13.89
CA ASP A 281 -16.17 0.30 13.52
C ASP A 281 -15.33 0.16 14.78
N THR A 282 -14.52 -0.88 14.82
CA THR A 282 -13.61 -1.18 15.94
C THR A 282 -12.19 -1.07 15.43
N ILE A 283 -11.41 -0.19 16.04
CA ILE A 283 -9.98 -0.03 15.72
C ILE A 283 -9.24 -1.23 16.31
N CYS A 284 -8.43 -1.87 15.46
CA CYS A 284 -7.57 -2.98 15.81
C CYS A 284 -6.15 -2.47 16.08
N ASN A 285 -5.50 -3.03 17.08
CA ASN A 285 -4.12 -2.72 17.45
C ASN A 285 -3.22 -3.96 17.45
N ASP A 286 -3.70 -5.03 16.80
CA ASP A 286 -2.98 -6.28 16.69
C ASP A 286 -1.95 -6.21 15.57
N LEU A 287 -0.85 -6.95 15.74
CA LEU A 287 0.15 -7.21 14.73
C LEU A 287 0.11 -8.69 14.38
N TYR A 288 -0.04 -8.99 13.10
CA TYR A 288 -0.05 -10.35 12.56
C TYR A 288 1.16 -10.57 11.67
N ILE A 289 1.74 -11.75 11.77
CA ILE A 289 2.81 -12.19 10.87
C ILE A 289 2.29 -13.41 10.10
N TYR A 290 2.29 -13.29 8.77
CA TYR A 290 1.89 -14.37 7.87
C TYR A 290 3.12 -14.95 7.17
N ASP A 291 3.33 -16.25 7.33
CA ASP A 291 4.38 -16.99 6.63
C ASP A 291 3.92 -17.33 5.21
N THR A 292 4.43 -16.62 4.22
CA THR A 292 4.03 -16.76 2.82
C THR A 292 4.57 -18.02 2.15
N ARG A 293 5.50 -18.77 2.78
CA ARG A 293 6.04 -20.01 2.22
C ARG A 293 4.97 -21.08 2.02
N LEU A 294 3.94 -21.08 2.85
CA LEU A 294 2.81 -22.00 2.72
C LEU A 294 1.94 -21.66 1.51
N LEU A 295 1.73 -20.37 1.24
CA LEU A 295 1.00 -19.89 0.07
C LEU A 295 1.71 -20.28 -1.23
N LEU A 296 3.04 -20.10 -1.26
CA LEU A 296 3.86 -20.36 -2.43
C LEU A 296 4.03 -21.85 -2.75
N ARG A 297 3.88 -22.73 -1.74
CA ARG A 297 3.89 -24.18 -1.93
C ARG A 297 2.57 -24.72 -2.51
N GLY A 298 1.44 -24.09 -2.22
CA GLY A 298 0.12 -24.52 -2.68
C GLY A 298 -0.15 -24.26 -4.17
N SER A 299 0.64 -23.40 -4.82
CA SER A 299 0.49 -23.07 -6.25
C SER A 299 1.09 -24.10 -7.22
N THR A 300 1.61 -25.22 -6.72
CA THR A 300 2.18 -26.31 -7.54
C THR A 300 1.21 -27.49 -7.77
N SER A 301 -0.02 -27.45 -7.24
CA SER A 301 -1.03 -28.45 -7.56
C SER A 301 -1.72 -28.12 -8.89
N PRO A 302 -1.83 -29.09 -9.82
CA PRO A 302 -2.56 -28.87 -11.06
C PRO A 302 -4.03 -28.66 -10.76
N ALA A 303 -4.65 -27.72 -11.47
CA ALA A 303 -6.08 -27.48 -11.44
C ALA A 303 -6.81 -28.81 -11.66
N GLN A 304 -7.55 -29.29 -10.66
CA GLN A 304 -8.55 -30.30 -10.88
C GLN A 304 -9.68 -29.65 -11.67
N THR A 305 -9.70 -29.89 -12.97
CA THR A 305 -10.88 -29.76 -13.81
C THR A 305 -11.93 -30.72 -13.25
N LYS A 306 -12.94 -30.18 -12.61
CA LYS A 306 -14.20 -30.89 -12.42
C LYS A 306 -15.08 -30.51 -13.60
N GLY A 307 -15.44 -31.61 -14.37
CA GLY A 307 -16.41 -31.57 -15.41
C GLY A 307 -17.85 -31.27 -14.95
#